data_6d623445b84b2d5f0b6595c3f49e9275
#
_entry.id   6d623445b84b2d5f0b6595c3f49e9275
#
_cell.length_a   1.000
_cell.length_b   1.000
_cell.length_c   1.000
_cell.angle_alpha   90.00
_cell.angle_beta   90.00
_cell.angle_gamma   90.00
#
_symmetry.space_group_name_H-M   'P 1'
#
loop_
_entity.id
_entity.type
_entity.pdbx_description
1 polymer ?
#
loop_
_entity_poly.entity_id
_entity_poly.type
_entity_poly.pdbx_seq_one_letter_code
_entity_poly.pdbx_strand_id
1 'polypeptide(L)'
;MIGRKESQKTMRKFDYSILKDRTWDNGILSYVSQIQEYKGKQELFTRQKPMELKRLIEIARIQSTESSNRIEGIVTTNPRLKQLMDDKTTPRNRDEEEILGYRNVLALVHEDYNAIPVRPNYILQMHRDLLRFTNLSYGGSFKTAPNEIDMVLGNGKKDTDSVFYTGFSLHSSI
;
A
#
# COMPACT_ATOMS: atom_id res chain seq x y z
N MET A 1 -24.59 -23.55 -33.86
CA MET A 1 -24.39 -23.33 -32.41
C MET A 1 -22.93 -23.57 -32.11
N ILE A 2 -22.13 -22.51 -32.04
CA ILE A 2 -20.71 -22.61 -31.72
C ILE A 2 -20.64 -22.27 -30.23
N GLY A 3 -20.45 -23.31 -29.40
CA GLY A 3 -20.26 -23.15 -27.97
C GLY A 3 -18.98 -22.39 -27.65
N ARG A 4 -19.07 -21.15 -27.13
CA ARG A 4 -17.95 -20.46 -26.53
C ARG A 4 -17.51 -21.29 -25.32
N LYS A 5 -16.31 -21.85 -25.37
CA LYS A 5 -15.62 -22.38 -24.19
C LYS A 5 -15.24 -21.16 -23.33
N GLU A 6 -15.94 -20.96 -22.21
CA GLU A 6 -15.46 -20.11 -21.15
C GLU A 6 -14.12 -20.68 -20.66
N SER A 7 -13.04 -19.99 -20.99
CA SER A 7 -11.73 -20.30 -20.38
C SER A 7 -11.80 -19.87 -18.92
N GLN A 8 -11.85 -20.84 -18.01
CA GLN A 8 -11.65 -20.55 -16.59
C GLN A 8 -10.30 -19.83 -16.42
N LYS A 9 -10.34 -18.53 -16.16
CA LYS A 9 -9.16 -17.73 -15.80
C LYS A 9 -8.66 -18.24 -14.44
N THR A 10 -7.63 -19.08 -14.44
CA THR A 10 -6.95 -19.49 -13.22
C THR A 10 -6.14 -18.33 -12.65
N MET A 11 -6.23 -18.12 -11.33
CA MET A 11 -5.40 -17.14 -10.64
C MET A 11 -3.91 -17.42 -10.89
N ARG A 12 -3.14 -16.35 -11.16
CA ARG A 12 -1.70 -16.45 -11.41
C ARG A 12 -0.99 -16.90 -10.12
N LYS A 13 -0.27 -18.01 -10.18
CA LYS A 13 0.63 -18.42 -9.10
C LYS A 13 1.94 -17.61 -9.21
N PHE A 14 2.33 -16.96 -8.12
CA PHE A 14 3.63 -16.31 -8.02
C PHE A 14 4.64 -17.33 -7.50
N ASP A 15 5.75 -17.46 -8.20
CA ASP A 15 6.89 -18.28 -7.79
C ASP A 15 8.09 -17.36 -7.49
N TYR A 16 8.48 -17.30 -6.24
CA TYR A 16 9.59 -16.49 -5.77
C TYR A 16 10.88 -17.32 -5.58
N SER A 17 10.89 -18.59 -5.95
CA SER A 17 12.07 -19.47 -5.82
C SER A 17 13.28 -18.94 -6.56
N ILE A 18 13.06 -18.26 -7.70
CA ILE A 18 14.10 -17.61 -8.51
C ILE A 18 14.89 -16.54 -7.77
N LEU A 19 14.36 -15.99 -6.66
CA LEU A 19 15.03 -14.95 -5.89
C LEU A 19 16.21 -15.51 -5.06
N LYS A 20 16.21 -16.82 -4.79
CA LYS A 20 17.27 -17.49 -4.01
C LYS A 20 18.61 -17.52 -4.75
N ASP A 21 18.55 -17.64 -6.08
CA ASP A 21 19.73 -17.79 -6.94
C ASP A 21 20.13 -16.46 -7.60
N ARG A 22 19.48 -15.35 -7.22
CA ARG A 22 19.77 -14.05 -7.80
C ARG A 22 21.06 -13.48 -7.25
N THR A 23 22.00 -13.18 -8.13
CA THR A 23 23.21 -12.44 -7.79
C THR A 23 22.90 -10.95 -7.70
N TRP A 24 23.50 -10.30 -6.72
CA TRP A 24 23.39 -8.86 -6.53
C TRP A 24 24.55 -8.15 -7.23
N ASP A 25 24.25 -7.15 -8.02
CA ASP A 25 25.28 -6.35 -8.68
C ASP A 25 25.91 -5.33 -7.71
N ASN A 26 27.05 -4.76 -8.13
CA ASN A 26 27.78 -3.77 -7.33
C ASN A 26 26.96 -2.50 -7.07
N GLY A 27 26.03 -2.15 -7.95
CA GLY A 27 25.14 -1.01 -7.76
C GLY A 27 24.20 -1.22 -6.57
N ILE A 28 23.59 -2.39 -6.49
CA ILE A 28 22.71 -2.76 -5.36
C ILE A 28 23.50 -2.79 -4.05
N LEU A 29 24.70 -3.37 -4.05
CA LEU A 29 25.59 -3.39 -2.87
C LEU A 29 25.96 -1.97 -2.42
N SER A 30 26.24 -1.08 -3.37
CA SER A 30 26.52 0.34 -3.07
C SER A 30 25.31 1.02 -2.41
N TYR A 31 24.09 0.81 -2.93
CA TYR A 31 22.89 1.36 -2.31
C TYR A 31 22.64 0.81 -0.90
N VAL A 32 22.83 -0.48 -0.69
CA VAL A 32 22.71 -1.08 0.64
C VAL A 32 23.70 -0.44 1.62
N SER A 33 24.96 -0.23 1.19
CA SER A 33 25.98 0.41 2.00
C SER A 33 25.59 1.85 2.36
N GLN A 34 25.14 2.65 1.40
CA GLN A 34 24.67 4.02 1.61
C GLN A 34 23.47 4.07 2.58
N ILE A 35 22.51 3.16 2.42
CA ILE A 35 21.36 3.06 3.34
C ILE A 35 21.82 2.80 4.78
N GLN A 36 22.81 1.90 4.98
CA GLN A 36 23.34 1.61 6.32
C GLN A 36 24.10 2.83 6.90
N GLU A 37 24.86 3.54 6.08
CA GLU A 37 25.53 4.77 6.50
C GLU A 37 24.51 5.84 6.96
N TYR A 38 23.46 6.08 6.17
CA TYR A 38 22.41 7.05 6.53
C TYR A 38 21.63 6.61 7.78
N LYS A 39 21.41 5.31 7.95
CA LYS A 39 20.79 4.76 9.15
C LYS A 39 21.61 5.08 10.41
N GLY A 40 22.93 4.90 10.33
CA GLY A 40 23.83 5.27 11.42
C GLY A 40 23.82 6.79 11.72
N LYS A 41 23.82 7.63 10.68
CA LYS A 41 23.69 9.10 10.83
C LYS A 41 22.35 9.47 11.47
N GLN A 42 21.27 8.81 11.10
CA GLN A 42 19.93 9.05 11.67
C GLN A 42 19.89 8.76 13.18
N GLU A 43 20.52 7.71 13.65
CA GLU A 43 20.61 7.41 15.08
C GLU A 43 21.28 8.56 15.86
N LEU A 44 22.32 9.14 15.30
CA LEU A 44 22.98 10.31 15.91
C LEU A 44 22.04 11.51 15.99
N PHE A 45 21.32 11.85 14.90
CA PHE A 45 20.35 12.94 14.88
C PHE A 45 19.21 12.71 15.85
N THR A 46 18.73 11.47 15.98
CA THR A 46 17.65 11.10 16.92
C THR A 46 18.03 11.44 18.36
N ARG A 47 19.30 11.22 18.71
CA ARG A 47 19.81 11.56 20.07
C ARG A 47 20.02 13.06 20.27
N GLN A 48 20.44 13.77 19.24
CA GLN A 48 20.81 15.18 19.34
C GLN A 48 19.60 16.14 19.23
N LYS A 49 18.59 15.78 18.44
CA LYS A 49 17.45 16.64 18.10
C LYS A 49 16.11 15.93 18.14
N PRO A 50 15.73 15.36 19.29
CA PRO A 50 14.52 14.53 19.37
C PRO A 50 13.23 15.30 19.11
N MET A 51 13.16 16.59 19.50
CA MET A 51 11.95 17.41 19.31
C MET A 51 11.73 17.79 17.86
N GLU A 52 12.77 18.15 17.13
CA GLU A 52 12.72 18.48 15.71
C GLU A 52 12.32 17.24 14.90
N LEU A 53 12.89 16.07 15.24
CA LEU A 53 12.53 14.81 14.59
C LEU A 53 11.09 14.41 14.85
N LYS A 54 10.60 14.56 16.07
CA LYS A 54 9.18 14.31 16.38
C LYS A 54 8.26 15.16 15.52
N ARG A 55 8.56 16.45 15.39
CA ARG A 55 7.79 17.37 14.53
C ARG A 55 7.84 16.98 13.05
N LEU A 56 9.01 16.55 12.55
CA LEU A 56 9.16 16.07 11.17
C LEU A 56 8.36 14.79 10.92
N ILE A 57 8.34 13.86 11.87
CA ILE A 57 7.53 12.65 11.81
C ILE A 57 6.05 12.99 11.70
N GLU A 58 5.54 13.92 12.51
CA GLU A 58 4.15 14.35 12.44
C GLU A 58 3.78 14.94 11.07
N ILE A 59 4.65 15.82 10.53
CA ILE A 59 4.46 16.40 9.19
C ILE A 59 4.49 15.30 8.12
N ALA A 60 5.47 14.41 8.18
CA ALA A 60 5.62 13.32 7.21
C ALA A 60 4.42 12.36 7.23
N ARG A 61 3.87 12.05 8.39
CA ARG A 61 2.66 11.22 8.52
C ARG A 61 1.46 11.86 7.82
N ILE A 62 1.24 13.15 8.03
CA ILE A 62 0.13 13.88 7.38
C ILE A 62 0.33 13.90 5.87
N GLN A 63 1.52 14.28 5.38
CA GLN A 63 1.81 14.36 3.94
C GLN A 63 1.74 12.99 3.26
N SER A 64 2.26 11.94 3.89
CA SER A 64 2.20 10.58 3.37
C SER A 64 0.75 10.09 3.27
N THR A 65 -0.06 10.34 4.30
CA THR A 65 -1.48 9.99 4.30
C THR A 65 -2.24 10.73 3.21
N GLU A 66 -2.03 12.04 3.08
CA GLU A 66 -2.65 12.86 2.04
C GLU A 66 -2.31 12.34 0.63
N SER A 67 -1.02 12.10 0.38
CA SER A 67 -0.54 11.66 -0.93
C SER A 67 -1.06 10.27 -1.29
N SER A 68 -1.04 9.32 -0.36
CA SER A 68 -1.53 7.96 -0.58
C SER A 68 -3.04 7.95 -0.85
N ASN A 69 -3.83 8.67 -0.06
CA ASN A 69 -5.27 8.74 -0.26
C ASN A 69 -5.64 9.45 -1.57
N ARG A 70 -4.89 10.48 -1.98
CA ARG A 70 -5.09 11.16 -3.26
C ARG A 70 -4.88 10.22 -4.46
N ILE A 71 -3.91 9.31 -4.40
CA ILE A 71 -3.68 8.29 -5.44
C ILE A 71 -4.90 7.39 -5.59
N GLU A 72 -5.56 7.06 -4.48
CA GLU A 72 -6.78 6.24 -4.45
C GLU A 72 -8.06 7.05 -4.76
N GLY A 73 -7.93 8.34 -5.09
CA GLY A 73 -9.06 9.20 -5.39
C GLY A 73 -9.78 9.77 -4.17
N ILE A 74 -9.26 9.50 -2.96
CA ILE A 74 -9.80 10.03 -1.70
C ILE A 74 -9.28 11.45 -1.50
N VAL A 75 -10.17 12.43 -1.55
CA VAL A 75 -9.82 13.84 -1.43
C VAL A 75 -10.52 14.46 -0.21
N THR A 76 -9.70 15.04 0.67
CA THR A 76 -10.19 15.83 1.82
C THR A 76 -9.36 17.11 1.95
N THR A 77 -9.88 18.09 2.67
CA THR A 77 -9.13 19.33 2.92
C THR A 77 -8.02 19.11 3.95
N ASN A 78 -6.91 19.81 3.80
CA ASN A 78 -5.78 19.69 4.74
C ASN A 78 -6.15 19.94 6.22
N PRO A 79 -6.98 20.94 6.58
CA PRO A 79 -7.44 21.11 7.96
C PRO A 79 -8.26 19.92 8.45
N ARG A 80 -9.12 19.36 7.61
CA ARG A 80 -9.93 18.19 7.95
C ARG A 80 -9.09 16.93 8.11
N LEU A 81 -8.15 16.69 7.20
CA LEU A 81 -7.19 15.60 7.30
C LEU A 81 -6.42 15.66 8.62
N LYS A 82 -5.92 16.84 8.98
CA LYS A 82 -5.21 17.04 10.24
C LYS A 82 -6.08 16.70 11.46
N GLN A 83 -7.36 17.11 11.46
CA GLN A 83 -8.29 16.75 12.54
C GLN A 83 -8.49 15.23 12.66
N LEU A 84 -8.61 14.52 11.53
CA LEU A 84 -8.71 13.05 11.51
C LEU A 84 -7.42 12.39 11.99
N MET A 85 -6.26 12.91 11.58
CA MET A 85 -4.96 12.40 12.01
C MET A 85 -4.70 12.60 13.49
N ASP A 86 -5.17 13.72 14.07
CA ASP A 86 -5.02 14.07 15.49
C ASP A 86 -6.10 13.44 16.38
N ASP A 87 -6.99 12.61 15.83
CA ASP A 87 -8.14 12.01 16.55
C ASP A 87 -9.11 13.02 17.18
N LYS A 88 -9.23 14.20 16.58
CA LYS A 88 -10.06 15.31 17.09
C LYS A 88 -11.46 15.34 16.49
N THR A 89 -11.82 14.36 15.67
CA THR A 89 -13.09 14.34 14.96
C THR A 89 -13.49 12.93 14.54
N THR A 90 -14.79 12.72 14.36
CA THR A 90 -15.34 11.48 13.80
C THR A 90 -15.43 11.56 12.27
N PRO A 91 -15.31 10.43 11.55
CA PRO A 91 -15.45 10.38 10.11
C PRO A 91 -16.89 10.71 9.70
N ARG A 92 -17.07 11.37 8.56
CA ARG A 92 -18.38 11.78 8.00
C ARG A 92 -18.84 10.90 6.86
N ASN A 93 -17.92 10.22 6.22
CA ASN A 93 -18.16 9.38 5.05
C ASN A 93 -17.12 8.26 4.99
N ARG A 94 -17.30 7.35 4.04
CA ARG A 94 -16.44 6.21 3.81
C ARG A 94 -14.98 6.60 3.58
N ASP A 95 -14.71 7.65 2.81
CA ASP A 95 -13.36 8.12 2.52
C ASP A 95 -12.62 8.50 3.80
N GLU A 96 -13.30 9.21 4.71
CA GLU A 96 -12.72 9.55 6.02
C GLU A 96 -12.56 8.34 6.94
N GLU A 97 -13.43 7.32 6.83
CA GLU A 97 -13.28 6.02 7.52
C GLU A 97 -12.03 5.28 7.06
N GLU A 98 -11.76 5.28 5.74
CA GLU A 98 -10.54 4.69 5.16
C GLU A 98 -9.29 5.45 5.62
N ILE A 99 -9.33 6.78 5.72
CA ILE A 99 -8.25 7.61 6.28
C ILE A 99 -7.95 7.21 7.73
N LEU A 100 -8.97 6.97 8.56
CA LEU A 100 -8.76 6.52 9.95
C LEU A 100 -8.11 5.15 10.03
N GLY A 101 -8.54 4.22 9.19
CA GLY A 101 -7.91 2.89 9.07
C GLY A 101 -6.44 3.00 8.67
N TYR A 102 -6.15 3.79 7.66
CA TYR A 102 -4.78 4.06 7.21
C TYR A 102 -3.92 4.68 8.32
N ARG A 103 -4.43 5.69 9.03
CA ARG A 103 -3.76 6.30 10.19
C ARG A 103 -3.36 5.26 11.23
N ASN A 104 -4.28 4.38 11.60
CA ASN A 104 -4.03 3.39 12.65
C ASN A 104 -3.00 2.35 12.22
N VAL A 105 -3.09 1.83 10.99
CA VAL A 105 -2.12 0.89 10.45
C VAL A 105 -0.75 1.54 10.31
N LEU A 106 -0.69 2.79 9.84
CA LEU A 106 0.56 3.54 9.73
C LEU A 106 1.22 3.75 11.10
N ALA A 107 0.43 4.09 12.14
CA ALA A 107 0.92 4.22 13.50
C ALA A 107 1.50 2.91 14.01
N LEU A 108 0.76 1.80 13.88
CA LEU A 108 1.20 0.46 14.26
C LEU A 108 2.53 0.08 13.60
N VAL A 109 2.64 0.31 12.28
CA VAL A 109 3.88 0.00 11.55
C VAL A 109 5.05 0.85 12.03
N HIS A 110 4.83 2.14 12.31
CA HIS A 110 5.90 3.02 12.79
C HIS A 110 6.35 2.71 14.22
N GLU A 111 5.44 2.25 15.07
CA GLU A 111 5.72 1.95 16.48
C GLU A 111 6.37 0.56 16.64
N ASP A 112 5.88 -0.44 15.89
CA ASP A 112 6.20 -1.86 16.12
C ASP A 112 6.84 -2.57 14.91
N TYR A 113 7.39 -1.85 13.93
CA TYR A 113 7.93 -2.45 12.69
C TYR A 113 8.93 -3.59 12.93
N ASN A 114 9.70 -3.54 14.02
CA ASN A 114 10.66 -4.59 14.36
C ASN A 114 9.99 -5.90 14.82
N ALA A 115 8.77 -5.81 15.36
CA ALA A 115 7.99 -6.94 15.83
C ALA A 115 7.03 -7.50 14.77
N ILE A 116 6.87 -6.81 13.64
CA ILE A 116 5.94 -7.18 12.57
C ILE A 116 6.70 -7.84 11.41
N PRO A 117 6.79 -9.17 11.36
CA PRO A 117 7.43 -9.84 10.22
C PRO A 117 6.54 -9.77 8.99
N VAL A 118 7.17 -9.72 7.80
CA VAL A 118 6.47 -9.76 6.51
C VAL A 118 5.98 -11.18 6.25
N ARG A 119 4.79 -11.50 6.74
CA ARG A 119 4.12 -12.80 6.59
C ARG A 119 2.64 -12.61 6.23
N PRO A 120 2.01 -13.58 5.54
CA PRO A 120 0.63 -13.46 5.09
C PRO A 120 -0.38 -13.09 6.19
N ASN A 121 -0.29 -13.69 7.37
CA ASN A 121 -1.19 -13.40 8.50
C ASN A 121 -1.10 -11.96 9.00
N TYR A 122 0.10 -11.36 9.05
CA TYR A 122 0.28 -9.96 9.44
C TYR A 122 -0.26 -9.01 8.36
N ILE A 123 -0.04 -9.33 7.08
CA ILE A 123 -0.61 -8.57 5.97
C ILE A 123 -2.14 -8.59 6.03
N LEU A 124 -2.74 -9.76 6.26
CA LEU A 124 -4.19 -9.89 6.39
C LEU A 124 -4.72 -9.16 7.62
N GLN A 125 -3.99 -9.17 8.73
CA GLN A 125 -4.35 -8.39 9.92
C GLN A 125 -4.33 -6.89 9.63
N MET A 126 -3.25 -6.38 9.03
CA MET A 126 -3.17 -4.96 8.65
C MET A 126 -4.28 -4.57 7.66
N HIS A 127 -4.61 -5.45 6.69
CA HIS A 127 -5.72 -5.23 5.78
C HIS A 127 -7.08 -5.18 6.51
N ARG A 128 -7.29 -6.00 7.54
CA ARG A 128 -8.48 -5.93 8.39
C ARG A 128 -8.53 -4.63 9.18
N ASP A 129 -7.40 -4.23 9.76
CA ASP A 129 -7.31 -3.01 10.57
C ASP A 129 -7.46 -1.75 9.71
N LEU A 130 -6.99 -1.78 8.45
CA LEU A 130 -7.19 -0.72 7.47
C LEU A 130 -8.68 -0.47 7.17
N LEU A 131 -9.47 -1.53 7.08
CA LEU A 131 -10.90 -1.46 6.76
C LEU A 131 -11.81 -1.47 8.01
N ARG A 132 -11.24 -1.41 9.21
CA ARG A 132 -11.95 -1.57 10.47
C ARG A 132 -13.09 -0.58 10.68
N PHE A 133 -12.95 0.63 10.17
CA PHE A 133 -13.95 1.72 10.34
C PHE A 133 -14.99 1.74 9.23
N THR A 134 -14.78 0.96 8.17
CA THR A 134 -15.69 0.82 7.03
C THR A 134 -16.64 -0.36 7.24
N ASN A 135 -17.76 -0.36 6.53
CA ASN A 135 -18.70 -1.48 6.51
C ASN A 135 -18.28 -2.61 5.54
N LEU A 136 -16.99 -2.66 5.14
CA LEU A 136 -16.49 -3.64 4.18
C LEU A 136 -16.15 -4.96 4.87
N SER A 137 -16.80 -6.05 4.46
CA SER A 137 -16.69 -7.37 5.10
C SER A 137 -15.48 -8.20 4.66
N TYR A 138 -14.76 -7.79 3.61
CA TYR A 138 -13.63 -8.55 3.06
C TYR A 138 -12.26 -8.22 3.69
N GLY A 139 -12.23 -7.34 4.69
CA GLY A 139 -11.01 -7.01 5.43
C GLY A 139 -10.36 -8.25 6.03
N GLY A 140 -9.06 -8.45 5.80
CA GLY A 140 -8.30 -9.59 6.30
C GLY A 140 -8.46 -10.87 5.51
N SER A 141 -8.93 -10.81 4.27
CA SER A 141 -9.06 -11.97 3.39
C SER A 141 -8.30 -11.75 2.08
N PHE A 142 -7.73 -12.82 1.53
CA PHE A 142 -7.19 -12.80 0.17
C PHE A 142 -8.33 -12.84 -0.85
N LYS A 143 -8.12 -12.21 -1.99
CA LYS A 143 -9.02 -12.33 -3.13
C LYS A 143 -9.10 -13.77 -3.63
N THR A 144 -10.31 -14.21 -3.95
CA THR A 144 -10.57 -15.50 -4.59
C THR A 144 -10.85 -15.38 -6.09
N ALA A 145 -11.12 -14.15 -6.56
CA ALA A 145 -11.34 -13.86 -7.97
C ALA A 145 -10.18 -13.05 -8.58
N PRO A 146 -9.92 -13.19 -9.90
CA PRO A 146 -8.94 -12.37 -10.60
C PRO A 146 -9.35 -10.88 -10.58
N ASN A 147 -8.36 -9.98 -10.72
CA ASN A 147 -8.64 -8.57 -10.93
C ASN A 147 -9.14 -8.36 -12.36
N GLU A 148 -10.28 -7.70 -12.49
CA GLU A 148 -10.81 -7.27 -13.77
C GLU A 148 -10.93 -5.74 -13.76
N ILE A 149 -10.56 -5.12 -14.87
CA ILE A 149 -10.74 -3.69 -15.10
C ILE A 149 -11.77 -3.58 -16.21
N ASP A 150 -12.96 -3.13 -15.88
CA ASP A 150 -14.00 -2.84 -16.85
C ASP A 150 -13.79 -1.44 -17.41
N MET A 151 -13.69 -1.30 -18.72
CA MET A 151 -13.77 0.00 -19.38
C MET A 151 -15.24 0.33 -19.64
N VAL A 152 -15.73 1.41 -19.06
CA VAL A 152 -17.07 1.94 -19.39
C VAL A 152 -16.95 2.84 -20.60
N LEU A 153 -17.48 2.38 -21.74
CA LEU A 153 -17.55 3.21 -22.96
C LEU A 153 -18.55 4.35 -22.77
N GLY A 154 -18.38 5.45 -23.53
CA GLY A 154 -19.22 6.64 -23.45
C GLY A 154 -20.72 6.40 -23.72
N ASN A 155 -21.11 5.21 -24.19
CA ASN A 155 -22.49 4.74 -24.37
C ASN A 155 -23.01 3.93 -23.15
N GLY A 156 -22.26 3.85 -22.05
CA GLY A 156 -22.61 3.09 -20.85
C GLY A 156 -22.45 1.57 -20.96
N LYS A 157 -21.98 1.04 -22.10
CA LYS A 157 -21.65 -0.39 -22.22
C LYS A 157 -20.31 -0.68 -21.58
N LYS A 158 -20.24 -1.76 -20.82
CA LYS A 158 -18.98 -2.29 -20.31
C LYS A 158 -18.30 -3.09 -21.42
N ASP A 159 -17.06 -2.76 -21.74
CA ASP A 159 -16.20 -3.57 -22.62
C ASP A 159 -15.31 -4.44 -21.73
N THR A 160 -15.66 -5.72 -21.67
CA THR A 160 -14.94 -6.74 -20.90
C THR A 160 -13.79 -7.38 -21.70
N ASP A 161 -13.63 -7.07 -22.96
CA ASP A 161 -12.60 -7.70 -23.82
C ASP A 161 -11.27 -6.94 -23.79
N SER A 162 -11.23 -5.70 -23.26
CA SER A 162 -10.00 -4.92 -23.10
C SER A 162 -9.39 -5.08 -21.71
N VAL A 163 -8.90 -6.28 -21.40
CA VAL A 163 -8.15 -6.50 -20.18
C VAL A 163 -6.73 -5.96 -20.36
N PHE A 164 -6.47 -4.75 -19.91
CA PHE A 164 -5.11 -4.26 -19.75
C PHE A 164 -4.46 -5.01 -18.58
N TYR A 165 -3.64 -6.01 -18.92
CA TYR A 165 -2.72 -6.58 -17.96
C TYR A 165 -1.64 -5.52 -17.67
N THR A 166 -1.76 -4.77 -16.59
CA THR A 166 -0.61 -4.08 -16.00
C THR A 166 0.28 -5.13 -15.32
N GLY A 167 0.76 -6.07 -16.12
CA GLY A 167 1.90 -6.87 -15.75
C GLY A 167 3.12 -6.00 -15.98
N PHE A 168 3.86 -5.70 -14.93
CA PHE A 168 5.24 -5.26 -15.07
C PHE A 168 5.99 -6.33 -15.87
N SER A 169 6.04 -6.16 -17.17
CA SER A 169 6.95 -6.87 -18.03
C SER A 169 8.30 -6.19 -17.85
N LEU A 170 9.14 -6.78 -17.01
CA LEU A 170 10.57 -6.54 -17.08
C LEU A 170 11.02 -7.07 -18.44
N HIS A 171 11.02 -6.22 -19.45
CA HIS A 171 11.76 -6.48 -20.68
C HIS A 171 13.23 -6.47 -20.30
N SER A 172 13.79 -7.67 -20.21
CA SER A 172 15.22 -7.87 -20.37
C SER A 172 15.55 -7.50 -21.81
N SER A 173 16.20 -6.39 -22.00
CA SER A 173 16.94 -6.08 -23.23
C SER A 173 18.38 -5.84 -22.82
N ILE A 174 19.19 -6.89 -23.11
CA ILE A 174 20.65 -6.92 -23.36
C ILE A 174 21.55 -6.22 -22.35
#